data_55a2ba046f45132be36cbcfbe973f967
#
_entry.id   55a2ba046f45132be36cbcfbe973f967
#
_cell.length_a   1.000
_cell.length_b   1.000
_cell.length_c   1.000
_cell.angle_alpha   90.00
_cell.angle_beta   90.00
_cell.angle_gamma   90.00
#
_symmetry.space_group_name_H-M   'P 1'
#
loop_
_entity.id
_entity.type
_entity.pdbx_description
1 polymer ?
#
loop_
_entity_poly.entity_id
_entity_poly.type
_entity_poly.pdbx_seq_one_letter_code
_entity_poly.pdbx_strand_id
1 'polypeptide(L)'
;MKYVYKIMTGLALFAGLASSCKDDDASIPGGIAVDKEEITVGPEGGTERITVNSYKNWVAGASRPWIAVSPANGSGTAECRLAIDSTLENTARTSQIRFALEGQESKLITVTQFGFGKQIIAKEPDVDIESSAAYNQRLFEAVVSINVNFLIDKEHIDYSFAEEETMTNEDKAEFGADRTGWITPPKDTDLKLNLDRKARPRTVKAKFRWEMNTTPYTRIAKIRFVPQNPDEDQLVDDNGNPIEAFILTVTQKAAPKIEDNRSGDSLAIITINEKIQSMMSFDTSENMQNWDNVTLWEAIDKDVPEGAVGRVRSVKFSLFDLQEGETLPKEIRYLKYLESLDIQSNSNNQIRIVALGEEICELKYLKSLSVSAYGMNELPENFIKLGGKADKSYRGLEKLDLSGNNFPSLAAITEVVNEETFPNLHALSLVGNRRSDSYSDLSQGRTHNGRELGLYIDISAGAEKEAFLQLLTWDKLRSLRFSYNFIEGTLP
;
A
#
# COMPACT_ATOMS: atom_id res chain seq x y z
N MET A 1 29.02 27.68 -46.91
CA MET A 1 29.37 26.25 -46.89
C MET A 1 28.12 25.44 -46.70
N LYS A 2 27.79 24.59 -47.66
CA LYS A 2 26.54 23.85 -47.81
C LYS A 2 26.57 22.60 -46.94
N TYR A 3 25.51 22.32 -46.17
CA TYR A 3 25.24 20.98 -45.67
C TYR A 3 23.97 20.43 -46.30
N VAL A 4 24.15 19.28 -46.94
CA VAL A 4 23.15 18.54 -47.69
C VAL A 4 22.49 17.53 -46.79
N TYR A 5 21.15 17.59 -46.66
CA TYR A 5 20.34 16.55 -46.09
C TYR A 5 20.16 15.39 -47.07
N LYS A 6 20.53 14.20 -46.68
CA LYS A 6 20.16 12.96 -47.39
C LYS A 6 18.99 12.31 -46.70
N ILE A 7 17.84 12.34 -47.35
CA ILE A 7 16.67 11.52 -47.06
C ILE A 7 16.91 10.15 -47.70
N MET A 8 16.93 9.09 -46.96
CA MET A 8 16.86 7.72 -47.47
C MET A 8 15.47 7.15 -47.24
N THR A 9 14.70 7.08 -48.31
CA THR A 9 13.49 6.27 -48.49
C THR A 9 13.89 4.80 -48.60
N GLY A 10 13.52 3.97 -47.63
CA GLY A 10 13.70 2.52 -47.68
C GLY A 10 12.45 1.85 -48.20
N LEU A 11 12.55 1.23 -49.34
CA LEU A 11 11.56 0.42 -50.03
C LEU A 11 11.33 -0.90 -49.30
N ALA A 12 10.09 -1.21 -48.92
CA ALA A 12 9.71 -2.49 -48.32
C ALA A 12 9.63 -3.55 -49.44
N LEU A 13 10.57 -4.49 -49.45
CA LEU A 13 10.47 -5.71 -50.23
C LEU A 13 9.72 -6.77 -49.41
N PHE A 14 8.56 -7.16 -49.91
CA PHE A 14 7.87 -8.38 -49.45
C PHE A 14 8.60 -9.58 -50.04
N ALA A 15 9.39 -10.27 -49.24
CA ALA A 15 9.86 -11.61 -49.54
C ALA A 15 9.04 -12.59 -48.72
N GLY A 16 8.17 -13.33 -49.38
CA GLY A 16 7.46 -14.48 -48.80
C GLY A 16 8.49 -15.53 -48.40
N LEU A 17 8.62 -15.73 -47.11
CA LEU A 17 9.34 -16.85 -46.53
C LEU A 17 8.28 -17.89 -46.14
N ALA A 18 8.36 -19.04 -46.81
CA ALA A 18 7.71 -20.25 -46.36
C ALA A 18 8.09 -20.50 -44.90
N SER A 19 7.13 -20.41 -44.03
CA SER A 19 7.22 -20.79 -42.62
C SER A 19 7.43 -22.31 -42.57
N SER A 20 8.68 -22.70 -42.43
CA SER A 20 9.00 -24.00 -41.83
C SER A 20 8.48 -23.97 -40.42
N CYS A 21 7.48 -24.71 -40.10
CA CYS A 21 7.12 -25.08 -38.74
C CYS A 21 8.36 -25.72 -38.09
N LYS A 22 9.14 -24.97 -37.37
CA LYS A 22 9.87 -25.49 -36.23
C LYS A 22 8.84 -25.57 -35.12
N ASP A 23 8.53 -26.78 -34.69
CA ASP A 23 7.93 -27.03 -33.41
C ASP A 23 8.82 -26.37 -32.37
N ASP A 24 8.46 -25.16 -31.94
CA ASP A 24 8.90 -24.63 -30.68
C ASP A 24 8.22 -25.53 -29.62
N ASP A 25 8.94 -26.53 -29.16
CA ASP A 25 8.67 -27.26 -27.92
C ASP A 25 8.71 -26.23 -26.78
N ALA A 26 7.62 -25.49 -26.61
CA ALA A 26 7.38 -24.72 -25.42
C ALA A 26 7.40 -25.74 -24.27
N SER A 27 8.48 -25.77 -23.52
CA SER A 27 8.66 -26.71 -22.41
C SER A 27 7.51 -26.52 -21.42
N ILE A 28 6.57 -27.47 -21.41
CA ILE A 28 5.46 -27.47 -20.46
C ILE A 28 6.07 -27.69 -19.09
N PRO A 29 5.97 -26.71 -18.15
CA PRO A 29 6.54 -26.86 -16.80
C PRO A 29 6.01 -28.14 -16.14
N GLY A 30 6.90 -29.02 -15.66
CA GLY A 30 6.52 -30.33 -15.11
C GLY A 30 6.09 -31.35 -16.14
N GLY A 31 6.16 -31.07 -17.46
CA GLY A 31 5.90 -32.00 -18.55
C GLY A 31 4.43 -32.33 -18.78
N ILE A 32 3.51 -31.82 -17.97
CA ILE A 32 2.06 -31.97 -18.09
C ILE A 32 1.35 -30.68 -17.65
N ALA A 33 0.38 -30.25 -18.41
CA ALA A 33 -0.50 -29.13 -18.10
C ALA A 33 -1.97 -29.51 -18.32
N VAL A 34 -2.85 -28.84 -17.62
CA VAL A 34 -4.31 -29.00 -17.70
C VAL A 34 -4.95 -27.63 -17.87
N ASP A 35 -6.05 -27.54 -18.55
CA ASP A 35 -6.78 -26.29 -18.83
C ASP A 35 -7.60 -25.79 -17.64
N LYS A 36 -7.87 -26.66 -16.64
CA LYS A 36 -8.62 -26.33 -15.42
C LYS A 36 -7.91 -26.91 -14.20
N GLU A 37 -7.82 -26.14 -13.13
CA GLU A 37 -7.28 -26.59 -11.84
C GLU A 37 -8.38 -26.85 -10.81
N GLU A 38 -9.52 -26.17 -10.98
CA GLU A 38 -10.67 -26.26 -10.10
C GLU A 38 -11.93 -26.52 -10.93
N ILE A 39 -12.78 -27.43 -10.48
CA ILE A 39 -14.08 -27.75 -11.09
C ILE A 39 -15.14 -27.75 -10.00
N THR A 40 -16.24 -27.04 -10.25
CA THR A 40 -17.36 -26.99 -9.32
C THR A 40 -18.63 -27.47 -10.01
N VAL A 41 -19.36 -28.37 -9.36
CA VAL A 41 -20.63 -28.93 -9.88
C VAL A 41 -21.71 -28.93 -8.80
N GLY A 42 -22.96 -28.93 -9.20
CA GLY A 42 -24.11 -29.06 -8.31
C GLY A 42 -24.39 -30.51 -7.86
N PRO A 43 -25.44 -30.69 -7.04
CA PRO A 43 -25.81 -32.00 -6.49
C PRO A 43 -26.21 -33.02 -7.57
N GLU A 44 -26.66 -32.56 -8.70
CA GLU A 44 -27.03 -33.39 -9.86
C GLU A 44 -25.84 -34.11 -10.50
N GLY A 45 -24.62 -33.66 -10.23
CA GLY A 45 -23.41 -34.14 -10.89
C GLY A 45 -23.34 -33.76 -12.34
N GLY A 46 -22.83 -34.65 -13.19
CA GLY A 46 -22.81 -34.41 -14.62
C GLY A 46 -21.52 -34.83 -15.31
N THR A 47 -21.23 -34.19 -16.42
CA THR A 47 -20.04 -34.47 -17.22
C THR A 47 -19.25 -33.18 -17.43
N GLU A 48 -17.99 -33.20 -17.02
CA GLU A 48 -17.02 -32.16 -17.27
C GLU A 48 -15.92 -32.64 -18.23
N ARG A 49 -15.28 -31.69 -18.91
CA ARG A 49 -14.19 -31.97 -19.83
C ARG A 49 -12.94 -31.22 -19.42
N ILE A 50 -11.81 -31.89 -19.53
CA ILE A 50 -10.46 -31.36 -19.22
C ILE A 50 -9.56 -31.64 -20.40
N THR A 51 -8.84 -30.63 -20.85
CA THR A 51 -7.78 -30.78 -21.83
C THR A 51 -6.46 -31.01 -21.11
N VAL A 52 -5.84 -32.14 -21.37
CA VAL A 52 -4.51 -32.51 -20.89
C VAL A 52 -3.51 -32.27 -22.01
N ASN A 53 -2.48 -31.48 -21.74
CA ASN A 53 -1.34 -31.27 -22.65
C ASN A 53 -0.11 -31.93 -22.07
N SER A 54 0.50 -32.84 -22.81
CA SER A 54 1.70 -33.55 -22.38
C SER A 54 2.54 -33.95 -23.59
N TYR A 55 3.83 -34.08 -23.40
CA TYR A 55 4.75 -34.61 -24.43
C TYR A 55 5.09 -36.10 -24.20
N LYS A 56 4.58 -36.68 -23.11
CA LYS A 56 4.77 -38.11 -22.75
C LYS A 56 3.45 -38.79 -22.46
N ASN A 57 3.54 -40.11 -22.26
CA ASN A 57 2.42 -40.87 -21.75
C ASN A 57 2.07 -40.45 -20.33
N TRP A 58 0.79 -40.35 -20.04
CA TRP A 58 0.27 -39.96 -18.75
C TRP A 58 -0.83 -40.90 -18.29
N VAL A 59 -1.03 -40.95 -16.98
CA VAL A 59 -2.14 -41.69 -16.36
C VAL A 59 -2.93 -40.72 -15.48
N ALA A 60 -4.24 -40.92 -15.41
CA ALA A 60 -5.13 -40.13 -14.57
C ALA A 60 -5.96 -41.02 -13.67
N GLY A 61 -6.26 -40.54 -12.47
CA GLY A 61 -7.12 -41.22 -11.52
C GLY A 61 -7.72 -40.25 -10.51
N ALA A 62 -8.99 -40.52 -10.14
CA ALA A 62 -9.68 -39.78 -9.11
C ALA A 62 -9.43 -40.42 -7.74
N SER A 63 -9.30 -39.56 -6.70
CA SER A 63 -9.11 -40.03 -5.31
C SER A 63 -10.37 -40.58 -4.66
N ARG A 64 -11.53 -40.37 -5.29
CA ARG A 64 -12.83 -40.80 -4.79
C ARG A 64 -13.64 -41.49 -5.88
N PRO A 65 -14.44 -42.54 -5.55
CA PRO A 65 -15.13 -43.35 -6.53
C PRO A 65 -16.31 -42.70 -7.27
N TRP A 66 -16.79 -41.57 -6.78
CA TRP A 66 -17.90 -40.84 -7.39
C TRP A 66 -17.48 -39.99 -8.61
N ILE A 67 -16.21 -40.06 -9.03
CA ILE A 67 -15.71 -39.48 -10.28
C ILE A 67 -15.02 -40.56 -11.10
N ALA A 68 -15.49 -40.75 -12.31
CA ALA A 68 -14.83 -41.58 -13.30
C ALA A 68 -14.14 -40.73 -14.36
N VAL A 69 -12.86 -41.04 -14.63
CA VAL A 69 -12.03 -40.35 -15.62
C VAL A 69 -11.88 -41.20 -16.86
N SER A 70 -12.22 -40.69 -18.05
CA SER A 70 -12.11 -41.41 -19.30
C SER A 70 -11.64 -40.50 -20.46
N PRO A 71 -10.53 -40.84 -21.15
CA PRO A 71 -9.63 -41.96 -20.86
C PRO A 71 -8.82 -41.72 -19.57
N ALA A 72 -8.48 -42.79 -18.87
CA ALA A 72 -7.64 -42.75 -17.67
C ALA A 72 -6.13 -42.80 -17.99
N ASN A 73 -5.75 -42.82 -19.25
CA ASN A 73 -4.39 -42.71 -19.75
C ASN A 73 -4.39 -42.13 -21.16
N GLY A 74 -3.28 -41.57 -21.57
CA GLY A 74 -3.12 -41.00 -22.89
C GLY A 74 -1.69 -40.62 -23.22
N SER A 75 -1.52 -40.05 -24.39
CA SER A 75 -0.22 -39.52 -24.87
C SER A 75 -0.47 -38.22 -25.63
N GLY A 76 0.38 -37.25 -25.47
CA GLY A 76 0.21 -35.93 -26.09
C GLY A 76 -0.99 -35.16 -25.55
N THR A 77 -1.52 -34.26 -26.38
CA THR A 77 -2.75 -33.51 -26.05
C THR A 77 -3.97 -34.41 -26.21
N ALA A 78 -4.78 -34.50 -25.15
CA ALA A 78 -6.00 -35.31 -25.14
C ALA A 78 -7.10 -34.66 -24.31
N GLU A 79 -8.34 -34.89 -24.67
CA GLU A 79 -9.51 -34.49 -23.88
C GLU A 79 -9.93 -35.66 -22.97
N CYS A 80 -10.00 -35.39 -21.66
CA CYS A 80 -10.55 -36.29 -20.67
C CYS A 80 -11.95 -35.86 -20.28
N ARG A 81 -12.83 -36.82 -20.25
CA ARG A 81 -14.20 -36.70 -19.75
C ARG A 81 -14.23 -37.16 -18.29
N LEU A 82 -14.77 -36.31 -17.41
CA LEU A 82 -15.07 -36.64 -16.03
C LEU A 82 -16.56 -36.91 -15.91
N ALA A 83 -16.95 -38.13 -15.56
CA ALA A 83 -18.32 -38.42 -15.17
C ALA A 83 -18.43 -38.31 -13.64
N ILE A 84 -19.29 -37.43 -13.16
CA ILE A 84 -19.47 -37.11 -11.75
C ILE A 84 -20.86 -37.57 -11.32
N ASP A 85 -20.92 -38.45 -10.33
CA ASP A 85 -22.19 -38.98 -9.81
C ASP A 85 -22.99 -37.90 -9.10
N SER A 86 -24.30 -37.99 -9.06
CA SER A 86 -25.17 -37.15 -8.24
C SER A 86 -24.97 -37.42 -6.75
N THR A 87 -25.37 -36.46 -5.91
CA THR A 87 -25.39 -36.60 -4.45
C THR A 87 -26.73 -36.18 -3.87
N LEU A 88 -27.13 -36.78 -2.74
CA LEU A 88 -28.30 -36.40 -1.95
C LEU A 88 -27.88 -35.68 -0.65
N GLU A 89 -26.59 -35.48 -0.47
CA GLU A 89 -26.05 -34.82 0.73
C GLU A 89 -26.43 -33.34 0.75
N ASN A 90 -26.48 -32.79 1.94
CA ASN A 90 -26.69 -31.35 2.15
C ASN A 90 -25.40 -30.57 2.02
N THR A 91 -24.26 -31.18 2.36
CA THR A 91 -22.94 -30.58 2.34
C THR A 91 -22.15 -30.91 1.07
N ALA A 92 -21.14 -30.12 0.77
CA ALA A 92 -20.25 -30.36 -0.35
C ALA A 92 -19.28 -31.51 -0.05
N ARG A 93 -18.79 -32.13 -1.14
CA ARG A 93 -17.71 -33.11 -1.10
C ARG A 93 -16.63 -32.78 -2.10
N THR A 94 -15.39 -33.12 -1.80
CA THR A 94 -14.24 -32.87 -2.67
C THR A 94 -13.55 -34.16 -3.09
N SER A 95 -12.96 -34.12 -4.28
CA SER A 95 -12.08 -35.18 -4.80
C SER A 95 -10.95 -34.53 -5.57
N GLN A 96 -9.78 -35.15 -5.54
CA GLN A 96 -8.65 -34.76 -6.37
C GLN A 96 -8.55 -35.72 -7.56
N ILE A 97 -8.27 -35.18 -8.73
CA ILE A 97 -7.90 -35.96 -9.92
C ILE A 97 -6.41 -35.71 -10.13
N ARG A 98 -5.64 -36.76 -10.13
CA ARG A 98 -4.21 -36.72 -10.33
C ARG A 98 -3.87 -37.12 -11.76
N PHE A 99 -3.16 -36.26 -12.47
CA PHE A 99 -2.53 -36.54 -13.74
C PHE A 99 -1.05 -36.73 -13.51
N ALA A 100 -0.51 -37.89 -13.83
CA ALA A 100 0.87 -38.24 -13.54
C ALA A 100 1.62 -38.68 -14.78
N LEU A 101 2.88 -38.27 -14.93
CA LEU A 101 3.86 -38.80 -15.84
C LEU A 101 4.77 -39.78 -15.10
N GLU A 102 5.29 -40.78 -15.78
CA GLU A 102 6.26 -41.69 -15.21
C GLU A 102 7.54 -40.92 -14.80
N GLY A 103 7.90 -41.02 -13.50
CA GLY A 103 9.11 -40.42 -12.95
C GLY A 103 9.11 -38.89 -12.81
N GLN A 104 7.94 -38.22 -12.87
CA GLN A 104 7.81 -36.77 -12.76
C GLN A 104 6.74 -36.35 -11.75
N GLU A 105 6.70 -35.03 -11.41
CA GLU A 105 5.64 -34.46 -10.60
C GLU A 105 4.27 -34.62 -11.26
N SER A 106 3.25 -34.78 -10.43
CA SER A 106 1.87 -34.92 -10.90
C SER A 106 1.15 -33.57 -10.83
N LYS A 107 0.25 -33.33 -11.79
CA LYS A 107 -0.71 -32.22 -11.73
C LYS A 107 -1.98 -32.70 -11.04
N LEU A 108 -2.47 -31.92 -10.08
CA LEU A 108 -3.70 -32.17 -9.33
C LEU A 108 -4.79 -31.18 -9.76
N ILE A 109 -6.01 -31.68 -9.90
CA ILE A 109 -7.22 -30.91 -10.11
C ILE A 109 -8.15 -31.18 -8.95
N THR A 110 -8.71 -30.14 -8.36
CA THR A 110 -9.72 -30.26 -7.30
C THR A 110 -11.11 -30.20 -7.90
N VAL A 111 -11.94 -31.18 -7.59
CA VAL A 111 -13.38 -31.22 -7.95
C VAL A 111 -14.18 -31.04 -6.67
N THR A 112 -14.97 -29.96 -6.60
CA THR A 112 -15.92 -29.69 -5.52
C THR A 112 -17.33 -29.93 -6.03
N GLN A 113 -18.04 -30.91 -5.47
CA GLN A 113 -19.45 -31.12 -5.71
C GLN A 113 -20.25 -30.59 -4.51
N PHE A 114 -21.06 -29.57 -4.78
CA PHE A 114 -21.98 -29.05 -3.79
C PHE A 114 -23.16 -30.00 -3.57
N GLY A 115 -23.61 -30.02 -2.31
CA GLY A 115 -24.90 -30.60 -1.95
C GLY A 115 -26.05 -29.62 -2.14
N PHE A 116 -27.16 -29.86 -1.44
CA PHE A 116 -28.36 -29.00 -1.50
C PHE A 116 -28.22 -27.73 -0.63
N GLY A 117 -27.38 -27.77 0.41
CA GLY A 117 -27.10 -26.64 1.29
C GLY A 117 -26.28 -25.55 0.58
N LYS A 118 -26.45 -24.31 0.99
CA LYS A 118 -25.68 -23.17 0.49
C LYS A 118 -24.34 -23.11 1.21
N GLN A 119 -23.25 -23.12 0.48
CA GLN A 119 -21.90 -23.10 1.04
C GLN A 119 -20.96 -22.17 0.30
N ILE A 120 -20.02 -21.63 1.03
CA ILE A 120 -18.83 -20.92 0.53
C ILE A 120 -17.63 -21.72 1.06
N ILE A 121 -16.81 -22.26 0.16
CA ILE A 121 -15.68 -23.12 0.51
C ILE A 121 -14.42 -22.48 -0.03
N ALA A 122 -13.53 -22.05 0.85
CA ALA A 122 -12.21 -21.57 0.43
C ALA A 122 -11.25 -22.75 0.22
N LYS A 123 -10.37 -22.60 -0.76
CA LYS A 123 -9.26 -23.52 -0.98
C LYS A 123 -8.29 -23.47 0.22
N GLU A 124 -8.05 -22.26 0.72
CA GLU A 124 -7.25 -21.96 1.90
C GLU A 124 -8.04 -21.00 2.79
N PRO A 125 -8.70 -21.50 3.85
CA PRO A 125 -9.49 -20.65 4.74
C PRO A 125 -8.62 -19.79 5.67
N ASP A 126 -7.37 -20.21 5.87
CA ASP A 126 -6.35 -19.51 6.66
C ASP A 126 -5.21 -19.09 5.71
N VAL A 127 -4.91 -17.79 5.68
CA VAL A 127 -3.91 -17.19 4.79
C VAL A 127 -2.82 -16.54 5.63
N ASP A 128 -1.58 -16.98 5.44
CA ASP A 128 -0.42 -16.38 6.09
C ASP A 128 0.29 -15.42 5.13
N ILE A 129 0.57 -14.20 5.58
CA ILE A 129 1.30 -13.19 4.82
C ILE A 129 2.47 -12.63 5.61
N GLU A 130 3.47 -12.12 4.89
CA GLU A 130 4.65 -11.51 5.50
C GLU A 130 4.32 -10.15 6.14
N SER A 131 5.21 -9.66 7.01
CA SER A 131 5.06 -8.33 7.61
C SER A 131 5.26 -7.21 6.59
N SER A 132 6.14 -7.41 5.61
CA SER A 132 6.43 -6.44 4.55
C SER A 132 6.63 -7.12 3.20
N ALA A 133 6.36 -6.37 2.14
CA ALA A 133 6.68 -6.71 0.76
C ALA A 133 6.66 -5.42 -0.07
N ALA A 134 7.20 -5.45 -1.28
CA ALA A 134 7.05 -4.34 -2.22
C ALA A 134 5.56 -4.07 -2.50
N TYR A 135 5.17 -2.82 -2.67
CA TYR A 135 3.76 -2.41 -2.76
C TYR A 135 2.94 -3.19 -3.78
N ASN A 136 3.52 -3.49 -4.94
CA ASN A 136 2.87 -4.28 -6.00
C ASN A 136 2.72 -5.77 -5.64
N GLN A 137 3.41 -6.26 -4.63
CA GLN A 137 3.36 -7.64 -4.12
C GLN A 137 2.44 -7.78 -2.90
N ARG A 138 1.98 -6.69 -2.30
CA ARG A 138 1.07 -6.69 -1.13
C ARG A 138 -0.35 -7.09 -1.53
N LEU A 139 -0.47 -8.25 -2.15
CA LEU A 139 -1.71 -8.82 -2.63
C LEU A 139 -1.79 -10.29 -2.24
N PHE A 140 -2.98 -10.76 -1.89
CA PHE A 140 -3.28 -12.18 -1.87
C PHE A 140 -4.62 -12.45 -2.56
N GLU A 141 -4.81 -13.65 -3.04
CA GLU A 141 -6.02 -14.08 -3.72
C GLU A 141 -6.70 -15.18 -2.92
N ALA A 142 -7.89 -14.90 -2.42
CA ALA A 142 -8.75 -15.92 -1.84
C ALA A 142 -9.56 -16.60 -2.95
N VAL A 143 -9.32 -17.89 -3.17
CA VAL A 143 -10.03 -18.71 -4.12
C VAL A 143 -11.15 -19.46 -3.41
N VAL A 144 -12.39 -19.12 -3.71
CA VAL A 144 -13.58 -19.70 -3.07
C VAL A 144 -14.47 -20.39 -4.09
N SER A 145 -14.90 -21.62 -3.80
CA SER A 145 -15.94 -22.33 -4.52
C SER A 145 -17.29 -22.04 -3.86
N ILE A 146 -18.31 -21.73 -4.64
CA ILE A 146 -19.61 -21.25 -4.13
C ILE A 146 -20.77 -21.85 -4.91
N ASN A 147 -21.91 -22.04 -4.24
CA ASN A 147 -23.22 -22.26 -4.84
C ASN A 147 -24.27 -21.23 -4.39
N VAL A 148 -23.78 -20.08 -3.89
CA VAL A 148 -24.56 -18.94 -3.43
C VAL A 148 -23.83 -17.65 -3.82
N ASN A 149 -24.54 -16.57 -4.11
CA ASN A 149 -23.92 -15.26 -4.23
C ASN A 149 -23.62 -14.69 -2.85
N PHE A 150 -22.49 -14.00 -2.72
CA PHE A 150 -22.05 -13.45 -1.44
C PHE A 150 -21.61 -11.99 -1.57
N LEU A 151 -21.51 -11.33 -0.45
CA LEU A 151 -20.83 -10.04 -0.25
C LEU A 151 -19.70 -10.23 0.75
N ILE A 152 -18.67 -9.42 0.63
CA ILE A 152 -17.64 -9.29 1.67
C ILE A 152 -18.11 -8.19 2.61
N ASP A 153 -18.29 -8.52 3.89
CA ASP A 153 -18.67 -7.56 4.92
C ASP A 153 -17.47 -6.66 5.26
N LYS A 154 -17.38 -5.53 4.56
CA LYS A 154 -16.24 -4.60 4.64
C LYS A 154 -16.24 -3.78 5.92
N GLU A 155 -17.42 -3.61 6.52
CA GLU A 155 -17.63 -2.78 7.71
C GLU A 155 -17.30 -3.56 9.00
N HIS A 156 -17.40 -4.89 8.97
CA HIS A 156 -17.22 -5.76 10.12
C HIS A 156 -16.10 -6.78 9.91
N ILE A 157 -14.90 -6.30 9.51
CA ILE A 157 -13.70 -7.12 9.56
C ILE A 157 -13.19 -7.13 11.00
N ASP A 158 -13.08 -8.32 11.57
CA ASP A 158 -12.64 -8.52 12.95
C ASP A 158 -11.11 -8.51 13.01
N TYR A 159 -10.55 -7.45 13.61
CA TYR A 159 -9.11 -7.27 13.71
C TYR A 159 -8.62 -7.49 15.14
N SER A 160 -7.51 -8.21 15.29
CA SER A 160 -6.85 -8.43 16.58
C SER A 160 -5.33 -8.57 16.42
N PHE A 161 -4.62 -8.49 17.54
CA PHE A 161 -3.26 -9.01 17.64
C PHE A 161 -3.32 -10.43 18.23
N ALA A 162 -2.46 -11.34 17.76
CA ALA A 162 -2.38 -12.69 18.32
C ALA A 162 -1.93 -12.64 19.80
N GLU A 163 -1.08 -11.68 20.13
CA GLU A 163 -0.48 -11.49 21.45
C GLU A 163 -1.26 -10.49 22.34
N GLU A 164 -2.47 -10.09 21.99
CA GLU A 164 -3.23 -8.99 22.61
C GLU A 164 -3.37 -9.12 24.14
N GLU A 165 -3.49 -10.34 24.64
CA GLU A 165 -3.60 -10.61 26.09
C GLU A 165 -2.29 -10.36 26.85
N THR A 166 -1.16 -10.47 26.17
CA THR A 166 0.19 -10.33 26.76
C THR A 166 0.83 -8.97 26.52
N MET A 167 0.20 -8.11 25.69
CA MET A 167 0.68 -6.74 25.44
C MET A 167 0.65 -5.88 26.68
N THR A 168 1.72 -5.10 26.89
CA THR A 168 1.76 -4.07 27.94
C THR A 168 0.78 -2.93 27.65
N ASN A 169 0.46 -2.10 28.65
CA ASN A 169 -0.39 -0.93 28.42
C ASN A 169 0.31 0.09 27.51
N GLU A 170 1.63 0.21 27.61
CA GLU A 170 2.46 1.05 26.74
C GLU A 170 2.35 0.57 25.30
N ASP A 171 2.52 -0.72 25.03
CA ASP A 171 2.42 -1.29 23.69
C ASP A 171 0.99 -1.15 23.12
N LYS A 172 -0.03 -1.31 23.94
CA LYS A 172 -1.43 -1.08 23.53
C LYS A 172 -1.69 0.38 23.17
N ALA A 173 -1.08 1.32 23.89
CA ALA A 173 -1.17 2.74 23.56
C ALA A 173 -0.38 3.08 22.27
N GLU A 174 0.78 2.46 22.08
CA GLU A 174 1.65 2.71 20.94
C GLU A 174 1.15 2.08 19.64
N PHE A 175 0.74 0.81 19.68
CA PHE A 175 0.43 0.01 18.50
C PHE A 175 -1.07 -0.28 18.30
N GLY A 176 -1.92 0.08 19.26
CA GLY A 176 -3.33 -0.30 19.22
C GLY A 176 -4.08 0.18 17.98
N ALA A 177 -3.72 1.35 17.44
CA ALA A 177 -4.30 1.89 16.22
C ALA A 177 -3.90 1.07 14.96
N ASP A 178 -2.71 0.45 14.95
CA ASP A 178 -2.23 -0.34 13.81
C ASP A 178 -2.93 -1.70 13.67
N ARG A 179 -3.74 -2.07 14.65
CA ARG A 179 -4.50 -3.31 14.65
C ARG A 179 -5.49 -3.40 13.50
N THR A 180 -6.06 -2.27 13.08
CA THR A 180 -7.20 -2.22 12.14
C THR A 180 -6.83 -1.61 10.81
N GLY A 181 -7.68 -1.81 9.79
CA GLY A 181 -7.60 -1.07 8.52
C GLY A 181 -6.50 -1.53 7.54
N TRP A 182 -5.75 -2.57 7.87
CA TRP A 182 -4.63 -3.03 7.06
C TRP A 182 -5.01 -3.99 5.92
N ILE A 183 -6.29 -4.40 5.82
CA ILE A 183 -6.84 -5.16 4.69
C ILE A 183 -7.76 -4.26 3.87
N THR A 184 -7.52 -4.21 2.57
CA THR A 184 -8.43 -3.59 1.60
C THR A 184 -9.11 -4.67 0.79
N PRO A 185 -10.40 -4.94 1.00
CA PRO A 185 -11.18 -5.88 0.22
C PRO A 185 -11.36 -5.42 -1.23
N PRO A 186 -11.59 -6.36 -2.18
CA PRO A 186 -11.94 -6.03 -3.55
C PRO A 186 -13.27 -5.27 -3.62
N LYS A 187 -13.47 -4.53 -4.72
CA LYS A 187 -14.78 -3.98 -5.03
C LYS A 187 -15.74 -5.11 -5.42
N ASP A 188 -17.03 -4.94 -5.12
CA ASP A 188 -18.03 -5.98 -5.43
C ASP A 188 -18.12 -6.25 -6.93
N THR A 189 -17.90 -5.21 -7.75
CA THR A 189 -17.82 -5.33 -9.23
C THR A 189 -16.69 -6.24 -9.70
N ASP A 190 -15.59 -6.32 -8.93
CA ASP A 190 -14.42 -7.11 -9.32
C ASP A 190 -14.62 -8.61 -9.06
N LEU A 191 -15.56 -8.96 -8.17
CA LEU A 191 -15.91 -10.34 -7.87
C LEU A 191 -16.70 -11.01 -9.01
N LYS A 192 -17.22 -10.23 -9.97
CA LYS A 192 -18.01 -10.70 -11.12
C LYS A 192 -19.12 -11.66 -10.70
N LEU A 193 -19.75 -11.37 -9.55
CA LEU A 193 -20.87 -12.14 -9.06
C LEU A 193 -22.07 -11.90 -9.98
N ASN A 194 -22.67 -13.00 -10.47
CA ASN A 194 -23.84 -12.89 -11.31
C ASN A 194 -25.03 -12.51 -10.41
N LEU A 195 -25.78 -11.49 -10.79
CA LEU A 195 -26.99 -11.05 -10.06
C LEU A 195 -28.18 -12.02 -10.23
N ASP A 196 -27.99 -13.12 -10.99
CA ASP A 196 -29.00 -14.14 -11.15
C ASP A 196 -29.18 -14.89 -9.81
N ARG A 197 -30.40 -14.86 -9.27
CA ARG A 197 -30.79 -15.46 -7.98
C ARG A 197 -30.46 -16.96 -7.86
N LYS A 198 -30.28 -17.64 -9.00
CA LYS A 198 -29.85 -19.04 -9.06
C LYS A 198 -28.35 -19.13 -9.29
N ALA A 199 -27.57 -18.85 -8.26
CA ALA A 199 -26.13 -19.02 -8.33
C ALA A 199 -25.78 -20.47 -8.70
N ARG A 200 -25.18 -20.66 -9.88
CA ARG A 200 -24.60 -21.96 -10.25
C ARG A 200 -23.30 -22.15 -9.50
N PRO A 201 -22.96 -23.39 -9.12
CA PRO A 201 -21.66 -23.68 -8.54
C PRO A 201 -20.53 -23.14 -9.41
N ARG A 202 -19.60 -22.37 -8.80
CA ARG A 202 -18.48 -21.77 -9.51
C ARG A 202 -17.36 -21.40 -8.56
N THR A 203 -16.19 -21.16 -9.10
CA THR A 203 -15.04 -20.63 -8.36
C THR A 203 -14.94 -19.12 -8.58
N VAL A 204 -14.75 -18.38 -7.51
CA VAL A 204 -14.53 -16.93 -7.49
C VAL A 204 -13.17 -16.66 -6.91
N LYS A 205 -12.46 -15.68 -7.48
CA LYS A 205 -11.15 -15.22 -7.04
C LYS A 205 -11.30 -13.81 -6.49
N ALA A 206 -11.13 -13.65 -5.19
CA ALA A 206 -11.18 -12.37 -4.51
C ALA A 206 -9.77 -11.90 -4.21
N LYS A 207 -9.36 -10.76 -4.81
CA LYS A 207 -8.03 -10.17 -4.61
C LYS A 207 -8.08 -9.12 -3.53
N PHE A 208 -7.34 -9.35 -2.47
CA PHE A 208 -7.19 -8.43 -1.34
C PHE A 208 -5.84 -7.74 -1.41
N ARG A 209 -5.80 -6.47 -1.01
CA ARG A 209 -4.56 -5.75 -0.75
C ARG A 209 -4.35 -5.65 0.76
N TRP A 210 -3.11 -5.62 1.17
CA TRP A 210 -2.74 -5.48 2.56
C TRP A 210 -1.65 -4.42 2.76
N GLU A 211 -1.64 -3.81 3.94
CA GLU A 211 -0.63 -2.84 4.33
C GLU A 211 0.43 -3.49 5.23
N MET A 212 1.65 -2.93 5.20
CA MET A 212 2.76 -3.44 6.00
C MET A 212 2.41 -3.49 7.47
N ASN A 213 2.81 -4.56 8.13
CA ASN A 213 2.87 -4.60 9.57
C ASN A 213 4.22 -4.04 10.03
N THR A 214 4.21 -2.95 10.75
CA THR A 214 5.41 -2.33 11.33
C THR A 214 5.46 -2.48 12.84
N THR A 215 4.50 -3.25 13.39
CA THR A 215 4.44 -3.56 14.82
C THR A 215 5.16 -4.87 15.13
N PRO A 216 5.70 -5.05 16.34
CA PRO A 216 6.31 -6.31 16.76
C PRO A 216 5.29 -7.38 17.15
N TYR A 217 4.03 -7.24 16.69
CA TYR A 217 2.92 -8.11 16.99
C TYR A 217 2.31 -8.70 15.74
N THR A 218 1.87 -9.96 15.81
CA THR A 218 1.17 -10.65 14.73
C THR A 218 -0.24 -10.12 14.59
N ARG A 219 -0.61 -9.62 13.40
CA ARG A 219 -1.96 -9.12 13.13
C ARG A 219 -2.84 -10.23 12.56
N ILE A 220 -4.09 -10.27 13.01
CA ILE A 220 -5.11 -11.20 12.53
C ILE A 220 -6.30 -10.40 12.01
N ALA A 221 -6.80 -10.77 10.84
CA ALA A 221 -8.07 -10.25 10.30
C ALA A 221 -8.99 -11.42 9.98
N LYS A 222 -10.21 -11.40 10.49
CA LYS A 222 -11.27 -12.35 10.14
C LYS A 222 -12.26 -11.65 9.24
N ILE A 223 -12.31 -12.06 7.99
CA ILE A 223 -13.09 -11.45 6.93
C ILE A 223 -14.35 -12.30 6.73
N ARG A 224 -15.52 -11.69 6.82
CA ARG A 224 -16.83 -12.34 6.72
C ARG A 224 -17.30 -12.31 5.26
N PHE A 225 -17.65 -13.47 4.74
CA PHE A 225 -18.35 -13.64 3.48
C PHE A 225 -19.80 -14.00 3.82
N VAL A 226 -20.70 -13.08 3.58
CA VAL A 226 -22.13 -13.22 3.92
C VAL A 226 -22.95 -13.47 2.66
N PRO A 227 -24.07 -14.21 2.71
CA PRO A 227 -24.96 -14.35 1.58
C PRO A 227 -25.45 -12.98 1.08
N GLN A 228 -25.58 -12.81 -0.21
CA GLN A 228 -26.15 -11.58 -0.79
C GLN A 228 -27.60 -11.36 -0.34
N ASN A 229 -28.37 -12.46 -0.18
CA ASN A 229 -29.75 -12.45 0.28
C ASN A 229 -29.89 -13.36 1.53
N PRO A 230 -29.52 -12.89 2.72
CA PRO A 230 -29.49 -13.73 3.93
C PRO A 230 -30.87 -14.27 4.34
N ASP A 231 -31.96 -13.60 3.94
CA ASP A 231 -33.32 -14.05 4.21
C ASP A 231 -33.75 -15.27 3.35
N GLU A 232 -33.11 -15.47 2.19
CA GLU A 232 -33.43 -16.54 1.24
C GLU A 232 -32.37 -17.65 1.25
N ASP A 233 -31.11 -17.29 1.56
CA ASP A 233 -29.93 -18.14 1.42
C ASP A 233 -29.24 -18.38 2.77
N GLN A 234 -29.69 -19.40 3.49
CA GLN A 234 -29.04 -19.85 4.72
C GLN A 234 -27.76 -20.64 4.39
N LEU A 235 -26.60 -20.15 4.84
CA LEU A 235 -25.35 -20.90 4.74
C LEU A 235 -25.32 -22.07 5.72
N VAL A 236 -24.60 -23.12 5.32
CA VAL A 236 -24.29 -24.25 6.20
C VAL A 236 -22.79 -24.50 6.25
N ASP A 237 -22.31 -24.95 7.41
CA ASP A 237 -20.94 -25.42 7.59
C ASP A 237 -20.71 -26.81 6.98
N ASP A 238 -19.51 -27.37 7.11
CA ASP A 238 -19.17 -28.70 6.59
C ASP A 238 -19.93 -29.86 7.25
N ASN A 239 -20.58 -29.60 8.39
CA ASN A 239 -21.43 -30.56 9.09
C ASN A 239 -22.92 -30.38 8.77
N GLY A 240 -23.25 -29.37 7.96
CA GLY A 240 -24.63 -29.02 7.61
C GLY A 240 -25.35 -28.14 8.61
N ASN A 241 -24.65 -27.59 9.61
CA ASN A 241 -25.25 -26.68 10.59
C ASN A 241 -25.36 -25.28 10.00
N PRO A 242 -26.45 -24.54 10.29
CA PRO A 242 -26.59 -23.16 9.85
C PRO A 242 -25.50 -22.25 10.39
N ILE A 243 -24.92 -21.41 9.50
CA ILE A 243 -23.97 -20.35 9.85
C ILE A 243 -24.37 -19.04 9.20
N GLU A 244 -24.00 -17.90 9.78
CA GLU A 244 -24.31 -16.59 9.24
C GLU A 244 -23.32 -16.15 8.14
N ALA A 245 -22.06 -16.56 8.25
CA ALA A 245 -21.00 -16.17 7.34
C ALA A 245 -19.93 -17.26 7.25
N PHE A 246 -19.29 -17.36 6.10
CA PHE A 246 -17.99 -18.02 5.99
C PHE A 246 -16.89 -17.03 6.45
N ILE A 247 -15.91 -17.51 7.21
CA ILE A 247 -14.82 -16.70 7.75
C ILE A 247 -13.51 -17.07 7.04
N LEU A 248 -12.89 -16.07 6.42
CA LEU A 248 -11.51 -16.16 5.94
C LEU A 248 -10.61 -15.51 7.00
N THR A 249 -9.64 -16.26 7.51
CA THR A 249 -8.66 -15.76 8.49
C THR A 249 -7.38 -15.38 7.78
N VAL A 250 -6.91 -14.16 7.99
CA VAL A 250 -5.62 -13.69 7.48
C VAL A 250 -4.71 -13.39 8.65
N THR A 251 -3.56 -14.05 8.68
CA THR A 251 -2.52 -13.85 9.69
C THR A 251 -1.32 -13.16 9.06
N GLN A 252 -0.96 -11.99 9.57
CA GLN A 252 0.20 -11.25 9.11
C GLN A 252 1.30 -11.29 10.16
N LYS A 253 2.50 -11.72 9.74
CA LYS A 253 3.66 -11.81 10.62
C LYS A 253 4.00 -10.49 11.29
N ALA A 254 4.54 -10.57 12.50
CA ALA A 254 5.13 -9.44 13.20
C ALA A 254 6.33 -8.88 12.44
N ALA A 255 6.56 -7.57 12.55
CA ALA A 255 7.78 -6.93 12.08
C ALA A 255 8.87 -6.98 13.19
N PRO A 256 10.15 -6.81 12.83
CA PRO A 256 11.18 -6.57 13.82
C PRO A 256 10.87 -5.28 14.60
N LYS A 257 11.08 -5.30 15.92
CA LYS A 257 10.92 -4.12 16.77
C LYS A 257 11.98 -3.06 16.41
N ILE A 258 11.55 -1.82 16.26
CA ILE A 258 12.44 -0.67 16.06
C ILE A 258 13.02 -0.28 17.43
N GLU A 259 14.24 -0.71 17.68
CA GLU A 259 14.95 -0.44 18.94
C GLU A 259 15.59 0.96 18.93
N ASP A 260 15.77 1.55 20.12
CA ASP A 260 16.44 2.86 20.26
C ASP A 260 17.97 2.72 20.14
N ASN A 261 18.43 2.37 18.96
CA ASN A 261 19.82 2.20 18.62
C ASN A 261 20.07 2.45 17.12
N ARG A 262 21.33 2.34 16.68
CA ARG A 262 21.71 2.56 15.26
C ARG A 262 20.97 1.64 14.28
N SER A 263 20.76 0.37 14.65
CA SER A 263 20.03 -0.58 13.80
C SER A 263 18.54 -0.21 13.71
N GLY A 264 17.96 0.29 14.79
CA GLY A 264 16.61 0.83 14.80
C GLY A 264 16.47 2.07 13.92
N ASP A 265 17.45 2.98 13.90
CA ASP A 265 17.44 4.12 12.97
C ASP A 265 17.40 3.66 11.51
N SER A 266 18.24 2.67 11.15
CA SER A 266 18.25 2.12 9.78
C SER A 266 16.92 1.46 9.42
N LEU A 267 16.34 0.70 10.35
CA LEU A 267 15.04 0.05 10.16
C LEU A 267 13.91 1.09 10.01
N ALA A 268 13.94 2.16 10.82
CA ALA A 268 12.98 3.25 10.70
C ALA A 268 13.04 3.93 9.32
N ILE A 269 14.25 4.26 8.83
CA ILE A 269 14.42 4.87 7.50
C ILE A 269 13.87 3.96 6.40
N ILE A 270 14.21 2.66 6.42
CA ILE A 270 13.74 1.70 5.42
C ILE A 270 12.22 1.59 5.48
N THR A 271 11.65 1.46 6.68
CA THR A 271 10.21 1.35 6.89
C THR A 271 9.46 2.59 6.37
N ILE A 272 9.95 3.79 6.69
CA ILE A 272 9.36 5.04 6.18
C ILE A 272 9.42 5.05 4.66
N ASN A 273 10.58 4.78 4.07
CA ASN A 273 10.79 4.81 2.62
C ASN A 273 9.87 3.84 1.87
N GLU A 274 9.65 2.64 2.42
CA GLU A 274 8.74 1.66 1.85
C GLU A 274 7.25 2.06 2.01
N LYS A 275 6.88 2.63 3.16
CA LYS A 275 5.51 3.10 3.41
C LYS A 275 5.11 4.23 2.47
N ILE A 276 5.98 5.22 2.27
CA ILE A 276 5.73 6.33 1.34
C ILE A 276 5.93 5.93 -0.13
N GLN A 277 6.28 4.67 -0.39
CA GLN A 277 6.52 4.14 -1.74
C GLN A 277 7.51 4.99 -2.54
N SER A 278 8.54 5.48 -1.87
CA SER A 278 9.58 6.28 -2.51
C SER A 278 10.32 5.48 -3.58
N MET A 279 10.64 6.13 -4.69
CA MET A 279 11.53 5.56 -5.70
C MET A 279 13.01 5.64 -5.29
N MET A 280 13.33 6.28 -4.17
CA MET A 280 14.67 6.20 -3.58
C MET A 280 14.91 4.80 -3.05
N SER A 281 16.15 4.36 -3.11
CA SER A 281 16.60 3.11 -2.49
C SER A 281 17.71 3.38 -1.49
N PHE A 282 17.67 2.68 -0.38
CA PHE A 282 18.77 2.59 0.57
C PHE A 282 19.41 1.22 0.42
N ASP A 283 20.72 1.17 0.14
CA ASP A 283 21.42 -0.10 -0.05
C ASP A 283 21.64 -0.79 1.30
N THR A 284 20.76 -1.73 1.61
CA THR A 284 20.81 -2.47 2.89
C THR A 284 21.98 -3.46 2.99
N SER A 285 22.69 -3.72 1.89
CA SER A 285 23.93 -4.50 1.92
C SER A 285 25.13 -3.66 2.40
N GLU A 286 25.02 -2.33 2.34
CA GLU A 286 26.02 -1.39 2.78
C GLU A 286 25.75 -0.88 4.20
N ASN A 287 26.79 -0.40 4.85
CA ASN A 287 26.65 0.26 6.15
C ASN A 287 25.88 1.59 5.97
N MET A 288 24.94 1.91 6.86
CA MET A 288 24.13 3.14 6.82
C MET A 288 24.95 4.42 6.66
N GLN A 289 26.21 4.46 7.14
CA GLN A 289 27.11 5.60 6.92
C GLN A 289 27.45 5.86 5.44
N ASN A 290 27.26 4.86 4.58
CA ASN A 290 27.51 4.92 3.13
C ASN A 290 26.22 5.19 2.35
N TRP A 291 25.08 5.29 3.01
CA TRP A 291 23.81 5.56 2.34
C TRP A 291 23.77 7.00 1.83
N ASP A 292 23.42 7.17 0.59
CA ASP A 292 23.12 8.49 0.05
C ASP A 292 21.97 9.12 0.87
N ASN A 293 22.05 10.45 1.05
CA ASN A 293 21.02 11.22 1.76
C ASN A 293 20.87 10.90 3.26
N VAL A 294 21.80 10.20 3.86
CA VAL A 294 21.90 9.97 5.31
C VAL A 294 23.24 10.43 5.83
N THR A 295 23.26 11.15 6.94
CA THR A 295 24.49 11.44 7.68
C THR A 295 24.32 11.02 9.13
N LEU A 296 25.42 10.60 9.75
CA LEU A 296 25.43 10.17 11.14
C LEU A 296 26.17 11.20 11.99
N TRP A 297 25.85 11.23 13.28
CA TRP A 297 26.64 11.97 14.26
C TRP A 297 28.01 11.33 14.43
N GLU A 298 29.03 12.15 14.33
CA GLU A 298 30.42 11.78 14.63
C GLU A 298 30.89 12.40 15.95
N ALA A 299 31.85 11.76 16.61
CA ALA A 299 32.36 12.26 17.89
C ALA A 299 33.05 13.63 17.79
N ILE A 300 33.47 14.01 16.57
CA ILE A 300 34.13 15.30 16.30
C ILE A 300 33.13 16.42 15.97
N ASP A 301 31.86 16.10 15.81
CA ASP A 301 30.83 17.08 15.51
C ASP A 301 30.65 18.05 16.68
N LYS A 302 30.16 19.23 16.34
CA LYS A 302 29.82 20.22 17.36
C LYS A 302 28.46 19.92 17.97
N ASP A 303 28.33 20.09 19.27
CA ASP A 303 27.08 19.98 20.02
C ASP A 303 26.40 18.62 19.89
N VAL A 304 27.17 17.52 19.82
CA VAL A 304 26.66 16.14 19.74
C VAL A 304 25.80 15.83 20.97
N PRO A 305 24.55 15.40 20.79
CA PRO A 305 23.72 14.94 21.91
C PRO A 305 24.34 13.72 22.60
N GLU A 306 24.12 13.59 23.90
CA GLU A 306 24.53 12.39 24.62
C GLU A 306 23.86 11.13 24.01
N GLY A 307 24.66 10.12 23.70
CA GLY A 307 24.19 8.89 23.06
C GLY A 307 23.96 8.96 21.55
N ALA A 308 24.21 10.13 20.92
CA ALA A 308 23.92 10.32 19.48
C ALA A 308 25.04 9.83 18.55
N VAL A 309 26.25 9.61 19.01
CA VAL A 309 27.36 9.16 18.14
C VAL A 309 26.98 7.87 17.39
N GLY A 310 27.05 7.91 16.05
CA GLY A 310 26.66 6.80 15.17
C GLY A 310 25.15 6.71 14.89
N ARG A 311 24.32 7.56 15.50
CA ARG A 311 22.88 7.70 15.21
C ARG A 311 22.66 8.65 14.04
N VAL A 312 21.49 8.61 13.43
CA VAL A 312 21.16 9.46 12.28
C VAL A 312 21.08 10.93 12.69
N ARG A 313 21.90 11.77 12.03
CA ARG A 313 21.94 13.22 12.18
C ARG A 313 21.07 13.92 11.15
N SER A 314 21.15 13.49 9.89
CA SER A 314 20.29 14.01 8.85
C SER A 314 19.78 12.90 7.93
N VAL A 315 18.58 13.08 7.41
CA VAL A 315 18.01 12.21 6.37
C VAL A 315 17.15 13.03 5.41
N LYS A 316 17.16 12.61 4.15
CA LYS A 316 16.27 13.13 3.11
C LYS A 316 15.39 12.01 2.59
N PHE A 317 14.08 12.28 2.50
CA PHE A 317 13.10 11.49 1.78
C PHE A 317 12.59 12.26 0.57
N SER A 318 12.67 11.65 -0.62
CA SER A 318 12.21 12.28 -1.86
C SER A 318 11.66 11.25 -2.84
N LEU A 319 11.18 11.71 -3.99
CA LEU A 319 10.67 10.85 -5.08
C LEU A 319 9.49 9.96 -4.64
N PHE A 320 8.58 10.49 -3.87
CA PHE A 320 7.36 9.81 -3.42
C PHE A 320 6.12 10.68 -3.69
N ASP A 321 4.94 10.06 -3.54
CA ASP A 321 3.66 10.71 -3.80
C ASP A 321 2.57 10.14 -2.88
N LEU A 322 2.28 10.82 -1.78
CA LEU A 322 1.22 10.43 -0.86
C LEU A 322 -0.17 10.76 -1.41
N GLN A 323 -1.13 9.91 -1.13
CA GLN A 323 -2.52 10.14 -1.49
C GLN A 323 -3.21 11.04 -0.47
N GLU A 324 -4.36 11.59 -0.85
CA GLU A 324 -5.19 12.34 0.09
C GLU A 324 -5.62 11.45 1.26
N GLY A 325 -5.46 11.97 2.49
CA GLY A 325 -5.74 11.23 3.72
C GLY A 325 -4.57 10.38 4.23
N GLU A 326 -3.49 10.25 3.46
CA GLU A 326 -2.24 9.68 3.97
C GLU A 326 -1.44 10.72 4.74
N THR A 327 -0.47 10.26 5.51
CA THR A 327 0.44 11.10 6.30
C THR A 327 1.86 10.54 6.28
N LEU A 328 2.83 11.34 6.72
CA LEU A 328 4.17 10.83 6.95
C LEU A 328 4.12 9.68 7.96
N PRO A 329 4.80 8.55 7.69
CA PRO A 329 4.80 7.43 8.60
C PRO A 329 5.27 7.80 10.01
N LYS A 330 4.55 7.33 11.01
CA LYS A 330 4.84 7.60 12.44
C LYS A 330 6.20 7.10 12.90
N GLU A 331 6.83 6.22 12.14
CA GLU A 331 8.17 5.71 12.40
C GLU A 331 9.24 6.81 12.38
N ILE A 332 8.92 8.00 11.86
CA ILE A 332 9.81 9.16 11.93
C ILE A 332 10.23 9.50 13.37
N ARG A 333 9.38 9.27 14.36
CA ARG A 333 9.66 9.52 15.79
C ARG A 333 10.83 8.70 16.35
N TYR A 334 11.15 7.55 15.72
CA TYR A 334 12.29 6.72 16.17
C TYR A 334 13.65 7.32 15.79
N LEU A 335 13.69 8.26 14.85
CA LEU A 335 14.90 8.98 14.47
C LEU A 335 15.17 10.12 15.46
N LYS A 336 15.28 9.80 16.74
CA LYS A 336 15.27 10.72 17.88
C LYS A 336 16.35 11.82 17.84
N TYR A 337 17.49 11.52 17.20
CA TYR A 337 18.65 12.41 17.20
C TYR A 337 18.78 13.24 15.92
N LEU A 338 17.74 13.29 15.08
CA LEU A 338 17.76 14.13 13.88
C LEU A 338 18.01 15.60 14.21
N GLU A 339 19.03 16.15 13.54
CA GLU A 339 19.32 17.60 13.50
C GLU A 339 18.72 18.23 12.24
N SER A 340 18.67 17.48 11.13
CA SER A 340 18.11 17.93 9.85
C SER A 340 17.23 16.88 9.21
N LEU A 341 16.03 17.28 8.81
CA LEU A 341 15.06 16.46 8.07
C LEU A 341 14.64 17.20 6.82
N ASP A 342 14.80 16.55 5.66
CA ASP A 342 14.36 17.05 4.36
C ASP A 342 13.34 16.07 3.76
N ILE A 343 12.12 16.54 3.59
CA ILE A 343 10.99 15.81 3.00
C ILE A 343 10.59 16.55 1.74
N GLN A 344 10.81 15.93 0.57
CA GLN A 344 10.50 16.50 -0.72
C GLN A 344 9.64 15.54 -1.54
N SER A 345 8.34 15.78 -1.55
CA SER A 345 7.42 15.03 -2.39
C SER A 345 7.52 15.46 -3.86
N ASN A 346 6.83 14.74 -4.76
CA ASN A 346 6.70 15.13 -6.16
C ASN A 346 5.77 16.34 -6.31
N SER A 347 6.07 17.19 -7.31
CA SER A 347 5.28 18.40 -7.59
C SER A 347 3.77 18.14 -7.81
N ASN A 348 3.39 16.92 -8.16
CA ASN A 348 1.99 16.54 -8.36
C ASN A 348 1.16 16.51 -7.07
N ASN A 349 1.80 16.43 -5.91
CA ASN A 349 1.11 16.43 -4.61
C ASN A 349 0.52 17.80 -4.21
N GLN A 350 0.93 18.87 -4.82
CA GLN A 350 0.45 20.21 -4.49
C GLN A 350 -1.07 20.41 -4.62
N ILE A 351 -1.77 19.55 -5.36
CA ILE A 351 -3.24 19.58 -5.45
C ILE A 351 -3.95 18.69 -4.43
N ARG A 352 -3.21 17.86 -3.71
CA ARG A 352 -3.74 16.98 -2.67
C ARG A 352 -3.47 17.60 -1.32
N ILE A 353 -4.38 17.39 -0.38
CA ILE A 353 -4.15 17.77 1.01
C ILE A 353 -3.66 16.54 1.74
N VAL A 354 -2.43 16.66 2.23
CA VAL A 354 -1.72 15.59 2.93
C VAL A 354 -1.26 16.13 4.27
N ALA A 355 -1.69 15.52 5.36
CA ALA A 355 -1.29 15.93 6.70
C ALA A 355 0.18 15.55 6.99
N LEU A 356 0.86 16.39 7.74
CA LEU A 356 2.14 16.06 8.34
C LEU A 356 1.86 15.50 9.74
N GLY A 357 2.14 14.22 10.00
CA GLY A 357 1.82 13.57 11.28
C GLY A 357 2.40 14.29 12.51
N GLU A 358 1.76 14.13 13.66
CA GLU A 358 2.18 14.71 14.94
C GLU A 358 3.54 14.19 15.42
N GLU A 359 3.95 13.01 14.97
CA GLU A 359 5.19 12.35 15.37
C GLU A 359 6.44 13.12 14.98
N ILE A 360 6.38 13.98 13.96
CA ILE A 360 7.48 14.89 13.63
C ILE A 360 7.76 15.86 14.77
N CYS A 361 6.73 16.22 15.54
CA CYS A 361 6.82 17.13 16.68
C CYS A 361 7.52 16.49 17.89
N GLU A 362 7.87 15.20 17.85
CA GLU A 362 8.66 14.52 18.89
C GLU A 362 10.18 14.67 18.69
N LEU A 363 10.62 15.20 17.54
CA LEU A 363 12.03 15.30 17.16
C LEU A 363 12.74 16.48 17.86
N LYS A 364 13.20 16.26 19.06
CA LYS A 364 13.71 17.31 19.98
C LYS A 364 15.02 17.99 19.52
N TYR A 365 15.79 17.33 18.67
CA TYR A 365 17.10 17.81 18.24
C TYR A 365 17.08 18.54 16.90
N LEU A 366 15.90 18.66 16.26
CA LEU A 366 15.77 19.34 14.97
C LEU A 366 16.18 20.81 15.06
N LYS A 367 17.07 21.20 14.14
CA LYS A 367 17.45 22.58 13.81
C LYS A 367 17.05 22.98 12.41
N SER A 368 16.96 22.02 11.49
CA SER A 368 16.55 22.25 10.11
C SER A 368 15.44 21.31 9.71
N LEU A 369 14.31 21.86 9.30
CA LEU A 369 13.17 21.12 8.77
C LEU A 369 12.78 21.68 7.41
N SER A 370 12.77 20.82 6.41
CA SER A 370 12.23 21.10 5.08
C SER A 370 11.11 20.12 4.79
N VAL A 371 9.91 20.64 4.51
CA VAL A 371 8.76 19.87 4.05
C VAL A 371 8.24 20.55 2.81
N SER A 372 8.78 20.16 1.65
CA SER A 372 8.53 20.86 0.40
C SER A 372 7.74 20.02 -0.60
N ALA A 373 6.88 20.69 -1.37
CA ALA A 373 5.99 20.07 -2.37
C ALA A 373 5.18 18.88 -1.82
N TYR A 374 4.85 18.94 -0.52
CA TYR A 374 4.26 17.82 0.22
C TYR A 374 2.72 17.80 0.11
N GLY A 375 2.08 18.97 0.02
CA GLY A 375 0.63 19.11 -0.06
C GLY A 375 -0.03 19.54 1.25
N MET A 376 0.75 19.93 2.24
CA MET A 376 0.27 20.35 3.54
C MET A 376 -0.50 21.67 3.47
N ASN A 377 -1.65 21.76 4.16
CA ASN A 377 -2.47 22.97 4.25
C ASN A 377 -2.55 23.54 5.66
N GLU A 378 -2.08 22.80 6.65
CA GLU A 378 -2.01 23.19 8.06
C GLU A 378 -0.78 22.58 8.73
N LEU A 379 -0.36 23.14 9.84
CA LEU A 379 0.70 22.61 10.66
C LEU A 379 0.11 21.66 11.72
N PRO A 380 0.86 20.61 12.16
CA PRO A 380 0.46 19.79 13.30
C PRO A 380 0.16 20.61 14.54
N GLU A 381 -0.77 20.17 15.38
CA GLU A 381 -1.16 20.88 16.62
C GLU A 381 0.04 21.15 17.54
N ASN A 382 0.93 20.17 17.66
CA ASN A 382 2.12 20.26 18.51
C ASN A 382 3.35 20.90 17.83
N PHE A 383 3.21 21.45 16.61
CA PHE A 383 4.33 22.01 15.84
C PHE A 383 5.09 23.12 16.59
N ILE A 384 4.41 23.86 17.44
CA ILE A 384 4.99 24.90 18.28
C ILE A 384 6.13 24.41 19.19
N LYS A 385 6.17 23.12 19.54
CA LYS A 385 7.25 22.53 20.36
C LYS A 385 8.60 22.60 19.64
N LEU A 386 8.59 22.48 18.31
CA LEU A 386 9.81 22.55 17.48
C LEU A 386 10.49 23.90 17.53
N GLY A 387 9.83 24.95 18.00
CA GLY A 387 10.44 26.25 18.25
C GLY A 387 11.36 26.30 19.47
N GLY A 388 11.26 25.32 20.39
CA GLY A 388 12.11 25.23 21.59
C GLY A 388 11.79 26.25 22.66
N LYS A 389 10.76 27.07 22.50
CA LYS A 389 10.32 28.05 23.51
C LYS A 389 9.33 27.45 24.47
N ALA A 390 8.34 26.72 23.93
CA ALA A 390 7.29 26.08 24.72
C ALA A 390 7.84 24.93 25.59
N ASP A 391 8.81 24.19 25.06
CA ASP A 391 9.50 23.11 25.78
C ASP A 391 11.01 23.23 25.59
N LYS A 392 11.73 23.44 26.71
CA LYS A 392 13.19 23.63 26.74
C LYS A 392 13.99 22.35 26.45
N SER A 393 13.36 21.21 26.40
CA SER A 393 14.01 19.97 25.95
C SER A 393 14.25 19.94 24.43
N TYR A 394 13.58 20.81 23.67
CA TYR A 394 13.77 20.99 22.23
C TYR A 394 14.90 22.03 21.96
N ARG A 395 15.73 21.71 20.97
CA ARG A 395 16.79 22.65 20.55
C ARG A 395 16.26 23.90 19.86
N GLY A 396 15.09 23.77 19.20
CA GLY A 396 14.45 24.82 18.43
C GLY A 396 14.99 24.95 17.02
N LEU A 397 14.05 25.07 16.07
CA LEU A 397 14.37 25.19 14.65
C LEU A 397 15.13 26.51 14.39
N GLU A 398 16.19 26.39 13.59
CA GLU A 398 16.98 27.45 13.03
C GLU A 398 16.62 27.77 11.59
N LYS A 399 16.15 26.72 10.85
CA LYS A 399 15.72 26.78 9.44
C LYS A 399 14.43 26.03 9.25
N LEU A 400 13.48 26.64 8.55
CA LEU A 400 12.19 26.04 8.19
C LEU A 400 11.88 26.33 6.73
N ASP A 401 11.64 25.27 5.96
CA ASP A 401 11.17 25.37 4.58
C ASP A 401 9.82 24.65 4.44
N LEU A 402 8.79 25.42 4.11
CA LEU A 402 7.43 24.96 3.86
C LEU A 402 7.00 25.25 2.41
N SER A 403 7.97 25.31 1.50
CA SER A 403 7.74 25.69 0.10
C SER A 403 6.92 24.64 -0.66
N GLY A 404 6.13 25.09 -1.62
CA GLY A 404 5.38 24.21 -2.50
C GLY A 404 4.20 23.49 -1.84
N ASN A 405 3.69 23.97 -0.72
CA ASN A 405 2.53 23.40 -0.01
C ASN A 405 1.24 24.15 -0.33
N ASN A 406 0.13 23.79 0.32
CA ASN A 406 -1.22 24.28 0.04
C ASN A 406 -1.77 25.17 1.17
N PHE A 407 -0.93 25.89 1.87
CA PHE A 407 -1.38 26.78 2.95
C PHE A 407 -2.32 27.87 2.40
N PRO A 408 -3.52 28.00 2.96
CA PRO A 408 -4.49 29.01 2.48
C PRO A 408 -4.19 30.41 3.03
N SER A 409 -3.45 30.53 4.13
CA SER A 409 -3.27 31.75 4.90
C SER A 409 -1.86 31.86 5.47
N LEU A 410 -1.24 33.02 5.31
CA LEU A 410 0.00 33.34 6.00
C LEU A 410 -0.24 33.56 7.51
N ALA A 411 -1.37 34.15 7.85
CA ALA A 411 -1.76 34.38 9.23
C ALA A 411 -1.81 33.07 10.04
N ALA A 412 -2.38 31.99 9.47
CA ALA A 412 -2.42 30.68 10.11
C ALA A 412 -1.02 30.10 10.37
N ILE A 413 -0.06 30.34 9.48
CA ILE A 413 1.34 29.93 9.69
C ILE A 413 2.00 30.77 10.80
N THR A 414 1.83 32.10 10.76
CA THR A 414 2.50 32.99 11.71
C THR A 414 1.89 32.97 13.10
N GLU A 415 0.64 32.51 13.25
CA GLU A 415 0.06 32.20 14.56
C GLU A 415 0.91 31.17 15.32
N VAL A 416 1.43 30.16 14.62
CA VAL A 416 2.29 29.11 15.20
C VAL A 416 3.76 29.47 15.10
N VAL A 417 4.23 29.94 13.93
CA VAL A 417 5.65 30.19 13.62
C VAL A 417 5.93 31.69 13.64
N ASN A 418 6.40 32.18 14.76
CA ASN A 418 6.69 33.60 14.97
C ASN A 418 7.92 33.78 15.89
N GLU A 419 8.36 35.03 16.09
CA GLU A 419 9.56 35.36 16.87
C GLU A 419 9.48 34.87 18.31
N GLU A 420 8.30 34.91 18.91
CA GLU A 420 8.10 34.45 20.29
C GLU A 420 8.20 32.93 20.40
N THR A 421 7.57 32.20 19.51
CA THR A 421 7.48 30.73 19.55
C THR A 421 8.73 30.04 19.00
N PHE A 422 9.36 30.62 17.97
CA PHE A 422 10.57 30.10 17.29
C PHE A 422 11.78 31.09 17.44
N PRO A 423 12.28 31.34 18.62
CA PRO A 423 13.30 32.38 18.88
C PRO A 423 14.65 32.11 18.21
N ASN A 424 14.92 30.92 17.71
CA ASN A 424 16.16 30.57 17.04
C ASN A 424 16.04 30.59 15.51
N LEU A 425 14.84 30.77 14.96
CA LEU A 425 14.61 30.70 13.51
C LEU A 425 15.24 31.93 12.84
N HIS A 426 16.12 31.66 11.88
CA HIS A 426 16.80 32.70 11.10
C HIS A 426 16.59 32.53 9.59
N ALA A 427 16.01 31.42 9.14
CA ALA A 427 15.66 31.20 7.73
C ALA A 427 14.28 30.57 7.62
N LEU A 428 13.38 31.24 6.88
CA LEU A 428 12.04 30.77 6.56
C LEU A 428 11.81 30.82 5.05
N SER A 429 11.33 29.74 4.48
CA SER A 429 10.98 29.65 3.06
C SER A 429 9.54 29.20 2.92
N LEU A 430 8.76 29.98 2.16
CA LEU A 430 7.37 29.73 1.81
C LEU A 430 7.16 29.85 0.30
N VAL A 431 8.20 29.54 -0.48
CA VAL A 431 8.24 29.71 -1.94
C VAL A 431 7.28 28.76 -2.62
N GLY A 432 6.59 29.23 -3.67
CA GLY A 432 5.89 28.36 -4.64
C GLY A 432 4.74 27.56 -4.06
N ASN A 433 4.03 28.09 -3.08
CA ASN A 433 2.75 27.51 -2.69
C ASN A 433 1.71 27.55 -3.81
N ARG A 434 2.08 28.15 -4.94
CA ARG A 434 1.33 28.23 -6.19
C ARG A 434 1.72 27.11 -7.12
N ARG A 435 0.74 26.41 -7.70
CA ARG A 435 0.92 25.52 -8.86
C ARG A 435 0.77 26.29 -10.17
N SER A 436 1.80 26.25 -11.00
CA SER A 436 1.80 26.96 -12.29
C SER A 436 0.72 26.47 -13.25
N ASP A 437 0.47 25.18 -13.29
CA ASP A 437 -0.49 24.53 -14.17
C ASP A 437 -1.95 24.74 -13.75
N SER A 438 -2.21 25.08 -12.49
CA SER A 438 -3.55 25.30 -11.94
C SER A 438 -3.96 26.77 -12.00
N TYR A 439 -3.05 27.66 -12.38
CA TYR A 439 -3.23 29.12 -12.34
C TYR A 439 -3.18 29.79 -13.71
N SER A 440 -3.34 29.04 -14.78
CA SER A 440 -3.51 29.61 -16.11
C SER A 440 -4.78 30.47 -16.22
N ASP A 441 -5.76 30.22 -15.34
CA ASP A 441 -7.02 30.98 -15.27
C ASP A 441 -7.23 31.52 -13.85
N LEU A 442 -6.67 32.68 -13.60
CA LEU A 442 -6.89 33.45 -12.35
C LEU A 442 -8.34 33.86 -12.13
N SER A 443 -9.19 33.82 -13.17
CA SER A 443 -10.61 34.12 -13.06
C SER A 443 -11.39 33.08 -12.27
N GLN A 444 -10.86 31.86 -12.16
CA GLN A 444 -11.44 30.77 -11.35
C GLN A 444 -10.99 30.79 -9.87
N GLY A 445 -10.19 31.79 -9.50
CA GLY A 445 -9.66 31.92 -8.14
C GLY A 445 -8.57 30.90 -7.83
N ARG A 446 -8.32 30.70 -6.55
CA ARG A 446 -7.25 29.84 -6.02
C ARG A 446 -7.76 28.47 -5.60
N THR A 447 -8.80 27.99 -6.24
CA THR A 447 -9.42 26.71 -5.90
C THR A 447 -9.17 25.66 -6.97
N HIS A 448 -8.93 24.44 -6.54
CA HIS A 448 -8.93 23.26 -7.37
C HIS A 448 -9.88 22.24 -6.74
N ASN A 449 -10.89 21.78 -7.50
CA ASN A 449 -11.94 20.89 -6.98
C ASN A 449 -12.62 21.43 -5.70
N GLY A 450 -12.83 22.75 -5.62
CA GLY A 450 -13.45 23.41 -4.48
C GLY A 450 -12.49 23.67 -3.29
N ARG A 451 -11.17 23.46 -3.47
CA ARG A 451 -10.15 23.72 -2.44
C ARG A 451 -9.31 24.94 -2.82
N GLU A 452 -8.97 25.74 -1.82
CA GLU A 452 -7.98 26.80 -1.99
C GLU A 452 -6.58 26.21 -2.14
N LEU A 453 -5.81 26.73 -3.11
CA LEU A 453 -4.43 26.34 -3.36
C LEU A 453 -3.52 27.55 -3.20
N GLY A 454 -2.47 27.39 -2.38
CA GLY A 454 -1.43 28.37 -2.20
C GLY A 454 -1.77 29.53 -1.27
N LEU A 455 -0.76 30.32 -0.94
CA LEU A 455 -0.90 31.50 -0.11
C LEU A 455 -1.46 32.66 -0.94
N TYR A 456 -2.51 33.25 -0.42
CA TYR A 456 -2.98 34.55 -0.81
C TYR A 456 -2.77 35.53 0.34
N ILE A 457 -1.98 36.56 0.08
CA ILE A 457 -1.54 37.49 1.09
C ILE A 457 -2.01 38.89 0.66
N ASP A 458 -3.13 39.35 1.22
CA ASP A 458 -3.56 40.73 1.08
C ASP A 458 -2.86 41.58 2.14
N ILE A 459 -1.85 42.32 1.70
CA ILE A 459 -1.08 43.22 2.58
C ILE A 459 -1.69 44.61 2.73
N SER A 460 -2.90 44.86 2.22
CA SER A 460 -3.58 46.15 2.36
C SER A 460 -4.20 46.31 3.75
N ALA A 461 -4.79 45.25 4.32
CA ALA A 461 -5.44 45.26 5.61
C ALA A 461 -5.59 43.84 6.22
N GLY A 462 -5.98 43.76 7.50
CA GLY A 462 -6.39 42.52 8.15
C GLY A 462 -5.24 41.63 8.59
N ALA A 463 -5.57 40.37 8.92
CA ALA A 463 -4.64 39.42 9.52
C ALA A 463 -3.46 39.08 8.60
N GLU A 464 -3.63 39.04 7.30
CA GLU A 464 -2.54 38.78 6.34
C GLU A 464 -1.50 39.90 6.34
N LYS A 465 -1.94 41.17 6.44
CA LYS A 465 -1.02 42.30 6.58
C LYS A 465 -0.24 42.22 7.88
N GLU A 466 -0.91 41.92 8.98
CA GLU A 466 -0.26 41.81 10.29
C GLU A 466 0.77 40.68 10.28
N ALA A 467 0.41 39.52 9.74
CA ALA A 467 1.30 38.38 9.56
C ALA A 467 2.53 38.72 8.71
N PHE A 468 2.31 39.42 7.60
CA PHE A 468 3.39 39.83 6.70
C PHE A 468 4.34 40.82 7.40
N LEU A 469 3.80 41.83 8.08
CA LEU A 469 4.60 42.80 8.84
C LEU A 469 5.38 42.14 9.99
N GLN A 470 4.78 41.20 10.69
CA GLN A 470 5.43 40.40 11.71
C GLN A 470 6.73 39.71 11.22
N LEU A 471 6.64 39.10 10.02
CA LEU A 471 7.82 38.49 9.42
C LEU A 471 8.88 39.48 8.98
N LEU A 472 8.50 40.65 8.49
CA LEU A 472 9.43 41.71 8.10
C LEU A 472 10.17 42.39 9.31
N THR A 473 9.51 42.39 10.44
CA THR A 473 10.04 43.01 11.68
C THR A 473 10.75 42.02 12.62
N TRP A 474 10.79 40.75 12.25
CA TRP A 474 11.40 39.71 13.06
C TRP A 474 12.94 39.84 13.05
N ASP A 475 13.50 40.28 14.15
CA ASP A 475 14.91 40.68 14.27
C ASP A 475 15.91 39.60 13.88
N LYS A 476 15.63 38.35 14.21
CA LYS A 476 16.54 37.23 13.95
C LYS A 476 16.39 36.63 12.56
N LEU A 477 15.31 36.91 11.85
CA LEU A 477 15.05 36.33 10.54
C LEU A 477 15.97 36.96 9.48
N ARG A 478 16.99 36.22 9.05
CA ARG A 478 18.02 36.68 8.11
C ARG A 478 17.70 36.35 6.67
N SER A 479 16.89 35.30 6.45
CA SER A 479 16.49 34.86 5.16
C SER A 479 14.98 34.57 5.15
N LEU A 480 14.26 35.32 4.32
CA LEU A 480 12.84 35.13 4.09
C LEU A 480 12.60 34.96 2.58
N ARG A 481 12.03 33.84 2.18
CA ARG A 481 11.72 33.53 0.78
C ARG A 481 10.22 33.39 0.59
N PHE A 482 9.66 34.21 -0.29
CA PHE A 482 8.22 34.31 -0.56
C PHE A 482 7.82 34.19 -2.03
N SER A 483 8.78 34.00 -2.92
CA SER A 483 8.53 33.99 -4.36
C SER A 483 7.40 33.02 -4.75
N TYR A 484 6.70 33.32 -5.83
CA TYR A 484 5.65 32.46 -6.40
C TYR A 484 4.41 32.25 -5.50
N ASN A 485 4.08 33.23 -4.65
CA ASN A 485 2.80 33.32 -3.96
C ASN A 485 1.96 34.46 -4.57
N PHE A 486 0.69 34.58 -4.14
CA PHE A 486 -0.18 35.68 -4.52
C PHE A 486 -0.11 36.78 -3.45
N ILE A 487 0.61 37.83 -3.73
CA ILE A 487 0.68 38.99 -2.85
C ILE A 487 -0.07 40.13 -3.52
N GLU A 488 -1.07 40.69 -2.85
CA GLU A 488 -1.85 41.81 -3.29
C GLU A 488 -1.71 42.97 -2.31
N GLY A 489 -1.63 44.19 -2.84
CA GLY A 489 -1.50 45.40 -2.06
C GLY A 489 -0.20 46.16 -2.31
N THR A 490 0.04 47.20 -1.53
CA THR A 490 1.25 48.04 -1.61
C THR A 490 2.18 47.70 -0.45
N LEU A 491 3.42 47.49 -0.74
CA LEU A 491 4.43 47.27 0.30
C LEU A 491 4.51 48.52 1.22
N PRO A 492 4.60 48.33 2.52
CA PRO A 492 4.68 49.40 3.52
C PRO A 492 5.94 50.26 3.40
#